data_45099fab80158982b7aaadbd7114eeb8
#
_entry.id   45099fab80158982b7aaadbd7114eeb8
#
_cell.length_a   1.000
_cell.length_b   1.000
_cell.length_c   1.000
_cell.angle_alpha   90.00
_cell.angle_beta   90.00
_cell.angle_gamma   90.00
#
_symmetry.space_group_name_H-M   'P 1'
#
loop_
_entity.id
_entity.type
_entity.pdbx_description
1 polymer ?
#
loop_
_entity_poly.entity_id
_entity_poly.type
_entity_poly.pdbx_seq_one_letter_code
_entity_poly.pdbx_strand_id
1 'polypeptide(L)'
;MHLNLTHVDLSDNKLKGKIPPSLTLLEDLEFLNLSSNGLNGVIPTEFGDLISLKNVSLAFNSFSGSIPDSMSAIPGLVHVDLSNNQLNGTVPKFFSELKELKVLNLENNELHGVLPFNASFIKRLDVLKLGGNGNLCYNHSALSSKMKLGISPCDKHGMPISPPPSKESSSSRDSDSDSESSDYDDDSGSADDTSEKKEHHHGPNRVVLGVAIGLSSIVFLIVFLVLLSKWCA
;
A
#
# COMPACT_ATOMS: atom_id res chain seq x y z
N MET A 1 -6.17 11.01 -35.85
CA MET A 1 -4.82 10.78 -35.29
C MET A 1 -5.04 10.45 -33.82
N HIS A 2 -5.07 9.15 -33.46
CA HIS A 2 -5.20 8.75 -32.05
C HIS A 2 -3.89 9.11 -31.36
N LEU A 3 -3.92 10.03 -30.42
CA LEU A 3 -2.83 10.18 -29.47
C LEU A 3 -2.97 9.02 -28.48
N ASN A 4 -2.25 7.92 -28.77
CA ASN A 4 -2.17 6.79 -27.87
C ASN A 4 -1.29 7.19 -26.70
N LEU A 5 -1.89 7.42 -25.53
CA LEU A 5 -1.15 7.72 -24.31
C LEU A 5 -0.55 6.42 -23.79
N THR A 6 0.76 6.27 -23.99
CA THR A 6 1.50 5.07 -23.59
C THR A 6 2.26 5.25 -22.28
N HIS A 7 2.43 6.48 -21.81
CA HIS A 7 3.26 6.80 -20.64
C HIS A 7 2.59 7.85 -19.76
N VAL A 8 2.38 7.50 -18.49
CA VAL A 8 1.84 8.40 -17.45
C VAL A 8 2.75 8.34 -16.25
N ASP A 9 3.41 9.44 -15.95
CA ASP A 9 4.14 9.63 -14.72
C ASP A 9 3.54 10.81 -13.94
N LEU A 10 2.95 10.49 -12.78
CA LEU A 10 2.36 11.44 -11.85
C LEU A 10 2.97 11.26 -10.45
N SER A 11 4.16 10.66 -10.37
CA SER A 11 4.85 10.42 -9.10
C SER A 11 5.23 11.72 -8.40
N ASP A 12 5.52 11.61 -7.11
CA ASP A 12 6.01 12.69 -6.27
C ASP A 12 5.12 13.95 -6.30
N ASN A 13 3.80 13.73 -6.21
CA ASN A 13 2.78 14.77 -6.19
C ASN A 13 1.96 14.72 -4.88
N LYS A 14 0.92 15.56 -4.81
CA LYS A 14 -0.01 15.62 -3.68
C LYS A 14 -1.40 15.10 -4.06
N LEU A 15 -1.45 14.14 -5.00
CA LEU A 15 -2.69 13.56 -5.47
C LEU A 15 -3.35 12.77 -4.33
N LYS A 16 -4.67 12.90 -4.20
CA LYS A 16 -5.47 12.25 -3.16
C LYS A 16 -6.70 11.58 -3.74
N GLY A 17 -7.27 10.67 -2.97
CA GLY A 17 -8.48 9.94 -3.37
C GLY A 17 -8.15 8.61 -4.03
N LYS A 18 -9.11 8.03 -4.71
CA LYS A 18 -9.02 6.71 -5.33
C LYS A 18 -8.54 6.80 -6.78
N ILE A 19 -7.97 5.74 -7.29
CA ILE A 19 -7.77 5.57 -8.74
C ILE A 19 -9.17 5.54 -9.38
N PRO A 20 -9.49 6.47 -10.30
CA PRO A 20 -10.79 6.45 -10.96
C PRO A 20 -10.82 5.34 -12.01
N PRO A 21 -11.96 4.63 -12.17
CA PRO A 21 -12.11 3.60 -13.19
C PRO A 21 -11.83 4.09 -14.61
N SER A 22 -12.01 5.40 -14.88
CA SER A 22 -11.70 5.98 -16.18
C SER A 22 -10.21 5.93 -16.58
N LEU A 23 -9.30 5.70 -15.63
CA LEU A 23 -7.88 5.47 -15.94
C LEU A 23 -7.71 4.22 -16.82
N THR A 24 -8.52 3.19 -16.60
CA THR A 24 -8.42 1.92 -17.32
C THR A 24 -8.90 1.99 -18.77
N LEU A 25 -9.50 3.12 -19.18
CA LEU A 25 -9.81 3.40 -20.58
C LEU A 25 -8.56 3.73 -21.43
N LEU A 26 -7.40 3.85 -20.81
CA LEU A 26 -6.11 4.07 -21.48
C LEU A 26 -5.48 2.73 -21.89
N GLU A 27 -6.14 2.00 -22.79
CA GLU A 27 -5.79 0.63 -23.17
C GLU A 27 -4.37 0.48 -23.76
N ASP A 28 -3.83 1.57 -24.34
CA ASP A 28 -2.48 1.61 -24.92
C ASP A 28 -1.39 1.96 -23.90
N LEU A 29 -1.76 2.12 -22.60
CA LEU A 29 -0.83 2.53 -21.57
C LEU A 29 0.19 1.43 -21.26
N GLU A 30 1.47 1.72 -21.48
CA GLU A 30 2.58 0.80 -21.21
C GLU A 30 3.30 1.10 -19.89
N PHE A 31 3.29 2.34 -19.46
CA PHE A 31 3.96 2.81 -18.24
C PHE A 31 3.01 3.67 -17.39
N LEU A 32 2.84 3.28 -16.14
CA LEU A 32 2.05 4.02 -15.13
C LEU A 32 2.84 4.17 -13.84
N ASN A 33 3.16 5.39 -13.48
CA ASN A 33 3.78 5.73 -12.20
C ASN A 33 2.91 6.71 -11.42
N LEU A 34 2.34 6.25 -10.32
CA LEU A 34 1.54 7.02 -9.36
C LEU A 34 2.19 7.06 -7.97
N SER A 35 3.48 6.67 -7.87
CA SER A 35 4.16 6.55 -6.58
C SER A 35 4.31 7.88 -5.85
N SER A 36 4.55 7.82 -4.54
CA SER A 36 4.79 8.99 -3.69
C SER A 36 3.68 10.04 -3.79
N ASN A 37 2.45 9.60 -3.48
CA ASN A 37 1.26 10.44 -3.44
C ASN A 37 0.43 10.16 -2.17
N GLY A 38 -0.74 10.78 -2.06
CA GLY A 38 -1.72 10.52 -1.00
C GLY A 38 -2.93 9.71 -1.51
N LEU A 39 -2.74 8.85 -2.50
CA LEU A 39 -3.80 8.02 -3.07
C LEU A 39 -4.22 6.93 -2.09
N ASN A 40 -5.49 6.56 -2.09
CA ASN A 40 -6.07 5.60 -1.16
C ASN A 40 -7.16 4.73 -1.77
N GLY A 41 -7.78 3.90 -0.94
CA GLY A 41 -8.81 2.95 -1.35
C GLY A 41 -8.22 1.69 -1.98
N VAL A 42 -9.04 0.93 -2.68
CA VAL A 42 -8.62 -0.31 -3.32
C VAL A 42 -8.08 -0.08 -4.73
N ILE A 43 -7.19 -0.95 -5.18
CA ILE A 43 -6.83 -1.02 -6.61
C ILE A 43 -8.07 -1.57 -7.33
N PRO A 44 -8.66 -0.83 -8.28
CA PRO A 44 -9.91 -1.24 -8.91
C PRO A 44 -9.73 -2.53 -9.75
N THR A 45 -10.77 -3.35 -9.83
CA THR A 45 -10.75 -4.58 -10.62
C THR A 45 -10.57 -4.32 -12.12
N GLU A 46 -11.04 -3.19 -12.59
CA GLU A 46 -10.86 -2.71 -13.96
C GLU A 46 -9.38 -2.45 -14.32
N PHE A 47 -8.48 -2.51 -13.32
CA PHE A 47 -7.04 -2.37 -13.57
C PHE A 47 -6.52 -3.42 -14.55
N GLY A 48 -7.18 -4.59 -14.59
CA GLY A 48 -6.90 -5.65 -15.55
C GLY A 48 -7.16 -5.28 -17.02
N ASP A 49 -7.90 -4.19 -17.30
CA ASP A 49 -8.20 -3.71 -18.66
C ASP A 49 -7.00 -2.98 -19.30
N LEU A 50 -5.98 -2.63 -18.51
CA LEU A 50 -4.73 -2.02 -18.99
C LEU A 50 -3.81 -3.08 -19.64
N ILE A 51 -4.30 -3.75 -20.66
CA ILE A 51 -3.69 -4.94 -21.28
C ILE A 51 -2.29 -4.70 -21.87
N SER A 52 -1.97 -3.44 -22.21
CA SER A 52 -0.67 -3.05 -22.78
C SER A 52 0.37 -2.73 -21.71
N LEU A 53 -0.01 -2.74 -20.40
CA LEU A 53 0.83 -2.27 -19.33
C LEU A 53 2.04 -3.18 -19.11
N LYS A 54 3.23 -2.58 -19.07
CA LYS A 54 4.52 -3.24 -18.82
C LYS A 54 5.09 -2.86 -17.46
N ASN A 55 4.96 -1.58 -17.08
CA ASN A 55 5.53 -1.06 -15.86
C ASN A 55 4.46 -0.33 -15.05
N VAL A 56 4.30 -0.73 -13.79
CA VAL A 56 3.39 -0.07 -12.86
C VAL A 56 4.08 0.16 -11.52
N SER A 57 3.99 1.40 -11.03
CA SER A 57 4.35 1.75 -9.67
C SER A 57 3.20 2.50 -8.99
N LEU A 58 2.71 1.91 -7.91
CA LEU A 58 1.75 2.50 -6.98
C LEU A 58 2.38 2.71 -5.59
N ALA A 59 3.71 2.62 -5.49
CA ALA A 59 4.44 2.63 -4.24
C ALA A 59 4.25 3.93 -3.44
N PHE A 60 4.46 3.88 -2.12
CA PHE A 60 4.37 5.06 -1.24
C PHE A 60 3.04 5.81 -1.38
N ASN A 61 1.94 5.09 -1.15
CA ASN A 61 0.58 5.58 -1.11
C ASN A 61 -0.17 5.00 0.11
N SER A 62 -1.49 5.09 0.13
CA SER A 62 -2.34 4.49 1.17
C SER A 62 -3.36 3.52 0.57
N PHE A 63 -2.98 2.77 -0.46
CA PHE A 63 -3.85 1.75 -1.05
C PHE A 63 -4.08 0.61 -0.07
N SER A 64 -5.31 0.12 0.00
CA SER A 64 -5.76 -0.94 0.89
C SER A 64 -6.51 -2.05 0.14
N GLY A 65 -6.94 -3.08 0.86
CA GLY A 65 -7.60 -4.23 0.25
C GLY A 65 -6.62 -5.16 -0.47
N SER A 66 -7.14 -6.16 -1.16
CA SER A 66 -6.33 -7.16 -1.86
C SER A 66 -5.80 -6.65 -3.21
N ILE A 67 -4.70 -7.24 -3.64
CA ILE A 67 -4.22 -7.10 -5.03
C ILE A 67 -5.25 -7.81 -5.94
N PRO A 68 -5.84 -7.12 -6.93
CA PRO A 68 -6.92 -7.70 -7.73
C PRO A 68 -6.42 -8.79 -8.69
N ASP A 69 -7.12 -9.92 -8.70
CA ASP A 69 -6.79 -11.04 -9.59
C ASP A 69 -6.94 -10.69 -11.08
N SER A 70 -7.71 -9.65 -11.41
CA SER A 70 -7.83 -9.13 -12.77
C SER A 70 -6.51 -8.69 -13.39
N MET A 71 -5.50 -8.32 -12.58
CA MET A 71 -4.16 -8.01 -13.10
C MET A 71 -3.50 -9.21 -13.82
N SER A 72 -4.02 -10.43 -13.64
CA SER A 72 -3.61 -11.61 -14.42
C SER A 72 -3.90 -11.46 -15.92
N ALA A 73 -4.82 -10.58 -16.29
CA ALA A 73 -5.17 -10.29 -17.68
C ALA A 73 -4.14 -9.39 -18.38
N ILE A 74 -3.09 -8.94 -17.70
CA ILE A 74 -2.03 -8.07 -18.23
C ILE A 74 -0.75 -8.91 -18.48
N PRO A 75 -0.63 -9.58 -19.63
CA PRO A 75 0.44 -10.57 -19.85
C PRO A 75 1.84 -9.94 -19.97
N GLY A 76 1.89 -8.67 -20.36
CA GLY A 76 3.12 -7.91 -20.63
C GLY A 76 3.79 -7.30 -19.43
N LEU A 77 3.28 -7.51 -18.19
CA LEU A 77 3.87 -6.92 -17.00
C LEU A 77 5.32 -7.40 -16.79
N VAL A 78 6.23 -6.43 -16.70
CA VAL A 78 7.67 -6.60 -16.45
C VAL A 78 8.04 -6.10 -15.05
N HIS A 79 7.51 -4.94 -14.65
CA HIS A 79 7.81 -4.29 -13.39
C HIS A 79 6.52 -3.96 -12.64
N VAL A 80 6.40 -4.49 -11.41
CA VAL A 80 5.29 -4.22 -10.50
C VAL A 80 5.87 -3.76 -9.16
N ASP A 81 5.61 -2.52 -8.78
CA ASP A 81 5.95 -1.97 -7.47
C ASP A 81 4.68 -1.48 -6.75
N LEU A 82 4.29 -2.23 -5.72
CA LEU A 82 3.15 -1.93 -4.85
C LEU A 82 3.61 -1.66 -3.40
N SER A 83 4.89 -1.44 -3.18
CA SER A 83 5.48 -1.30 -1.85
C SER A 83 4.97 -0.08 -1.09
N ASN A 84 5.11 -0.12 0.23
CA ASN A 84 4.77 0.99 1.12
C ASN A 84 3.32 1.45 0.95
N ASN A 85 2.39 0.52 1.18
CA ASN A 85 0.94 0.70 1.16
C ASN A 85 0.30 -0.04 2.34
N GLN A 86 -1.02 -0.16 2.35
CA GLN A 86 -1.81 -0.91 3.34
C GLN A 86 -2.52 -2.11 2.67
N LEU A 87 -1.91 -2.67 1.59
CA LEU A 87 -2.47 -3.80 0.88
C LEU A 87 -2.48 -5.04 1.78
N ASN A 88 -3.63 -5.72 1.84
CA ASN A 88 -3.83 -6.91 2.67
C ASN A 88 -4.27 -8.12 1.82
N GLY A 89 -4.64 -9.20 2.49
CA GLY A 89 -4.95 -10.44 1.80
C GLY A 89 -3.70 -11.26 1.47
N THR A 90 -3.85 -12.25 0.62
CA THR A 90 -2.76 -13.15 0.23
C THR A 90 -2.06 -12.64 -1.03
N VAL A 91 -0.79 -13.03 -1.20
CA VAL A 91 -0.07 -12.77 -2.45
C VAL A 91 -0.69 -13.59 -3.56
N PRO A 92 -1.20 -12.98 -4.65
CA PRO A 92 -1.83 -13.72 -5.74
C PRO A 92 -0.86 -14.64 -6.48
N LYS A 93 -1.35 -15.86 -6.78
CA LYS A 93 -0.57 -16.86 -7.49
C LYS A 93 -0.26 -16.47 -8.93
N PHE A 94 -1.15 -15.67 -9.57
CA PHE A 94 -1.02 -15.29 -10.98
C PHE A 94 0.33 -14.62 -11.30
N PHE A 95 0.98 -13.94 -10.35
CA PHE A 95 2.31 -13.36 -10.57
C PHE A 95 3.32 -14.41 -11.08
N SER A 96 3.21 -15.65 -10.61
CA SER A 96 4.09 -16.74 -11.06
C SER A 96 3.81 -17.19 -12.51
N GLU A 97 2.67 -16.82 -13.06
CA GLU A 97 2.20 -17.16 -14.40
C GLU A 97 2.57 -16.07 -15.43
N LEU A 98 2.87 -14.85 -14.97
CA LEU A 98 3.34 -13.76 -15.82
C LEU A 98 4.77 -14.03 -16.31
N LYS A 99 4.91 -14.33 -17.60
CA LYS A 99 6.18 -14.80 -18.20
C LYS A 99 7.25 -13.70 -18.26
N GLU A 100 6.82 -12.46 -18.48
CA GLU A 100 7.69 -11.30 -18.66
C GLU A 100 8.09 -10.62 -17.36
N LEU A 101 7.47 -11.00 -16.23
CA LEU A 101 7.71 -10.36 -14.93
C LEU A 101 9.16 -10.55 -14.47
N LYS A 102 9.85 -9.43 -14.19
CA LYS A 102 11.24 -9.34 -13.73
C LYS A 102 11.39 -8.71 -12.35
N VAL A 103 10.55 -7.71 -12.06
CA VAL A 103 10.59 -6.98 -10.80
C VAL A 103 9.24 -7.07 -10.11
N LEU A 104 9.22 -7.60 -8.89
CA LEU A 104 8.05 -7.63 -8.02
C LEU A 104 8.44 -7.11 -6.63
N ASN A 105 7.95 -5.92 -6.31
CA ASN A 105 8.15 -5.29 -5.01
C ASN A 105 6.81 -5.14 -4.29
N LEU A 106 6.66 -5.90 -3.19
CA LEU A 106 5.48 -5.91 -2.32
C LEU A 106 5.84 -5.53 -0.88
N GLU A 107 7.05 -4.98 -0.64
CA GLU A 107 7.52 -4.61 0.71
C GLU A 107 6.59 -3.66 1.43
N ASN A 108 6.59 -3.76 2.77
CA ASN A 108 5.91 -2.81 3.65
C ASN A 108 4.42 -2.68 3.31
N ASN A 109 3.69 -3.79 3.42
CA ASN A 109 2.26 -3.93 3.30
C ASN A 109 1.71 -4.80 4.45
N GLU A 110 0.43 -5.14 4.41
CA GLU A 110 -0.24 -6.00 5.39
C GLU A 110 -0.56 -7.39 4.80
N LEU A 111 0.22 -7.82 3.80
CA LEU A 111 0.03 -9.13 3.15
C LEU A 111 0.31 -10.27 4.12
N HIS A 112 -0.45 -11.36 3.98
CA HIS A 112 -0.39 -12.50 4.89
C HIS A 112 -0.48 -13.86 4.18
N GLY A 113 -0.31 -14.94 4.99
CA GLY A 113 -0.43 -16.31 4.53
C GLY A 113 0.85 -16.84 3.91
N VAL A 114 0.73 -17.96 3.19
CA VAL A 114 1.86 -18.66 2.59
C VAL A 114 2.16 -18.11 1.20
N LEU A 115 3.43 -17.75 0.97
CA LEU A 115 3.89 -17.29 -0.35
C LEU A 115 3.67 -18.40 -1.40
N PRO A 116 2.89 -18.15 -2.47
CA PRO A 116 2.51 -19.17 -3.44
C PRO A 116 3.56 -19.42 -4.54
N PHE A 117 4.80 -18.98 -4.33
CA PHE A 117 5.86 -19.02 -5.34
C PHE A 117 6.79 -20.21 -5.15
N ASN A 118 7.20 -20.81 -6.25
CA ASN A 118 8.23 -21.84 -6.28
C ASN A 118 9.62 -21.26 -6.57
N ALA A 119 10.66 -22.07 -6.33
CA ALA A 119 12.03 -21.65 -6.51
C ALA A 119 12.39 -21.26 -7.97
N SER A 120 11.75 -21.87 -8.95
CA SER A 120 11.99 -21.58 -10.37
C SER A 120 11.49 -20.18 -10.74
N PHE A 121 10.30 -19.81 -10.26
CA PHE A 121 9.78 -18.47 -10.45
C PHE A 121 10.66 -17.42 -9.77
N ILE A 122 10.99 -17.63 -8.49
CA ILE A 122 11.81 -16.67 -7.73
C ILE A 122 13.17 -16.42 -8.41
N LYS A 123 13.81 -17.47 -8.95
CA LYS A 123 15.08 -17.35 -9.67
C LYS A 123 14.96 -16.63 -11.03
N ARG A 124 13.77 -16.56 -11.60
CA ARG A 124 13.51 -15.87 -12.86
C ARG A 124 13.40 -14.35 -12.67
N LEU A 125 13.04 -13.92 -11.47
CA LEU A 125 12.94 -12.50 -11.14
C LEU A 125 14.33 -11.91 -10.91
N ASP A 126 14.54 -10.71 -11.42
CA ASP A 126 15.72 -9.90 -11.14
C ASP A 126 15.63 -9.29 -9.74
N VAL A 127 14.41 -8.90 -9.33
CA VAL A 127 14.11 -8.34 -8.01
C VAL A 127 12.82 -8.94 -7.46
N LEU A 128 12.90 -9.49 -6.24
CA LEU A 128 11.74 -9.87 -5.42
C LEU A 128 11.92 -9.29 -4.02
N LYS A 129 11.02 -8.42 -3.62
CA LYS A 129 11.01 -7.79 -2.30
C LYS A 129 9.67 -8.05 -1.62
N LEU A 130 9.71 -8.62 -0.40
CA LEU A 130 8.54 -9.07 0.36
C LEU A 130 8.60 -8.63 1.84
N GLY A 131 9.71 -8.05 2.29
CA GLY A 131 9.91 -7.63 3.67
C GLY A 131 8.85 -6.66 4.18
N GLY A 132 8.71 -6.54 5.49
CA GLY A 132 7.73 -5.63 6.08
C GLY A 132 6.27 -6.10 5.98
N ASN A 133 6.02 -7.38 5.62
CA ASN A 133 4.71 -8.05 5.67
C ASN A 133 4.71 -9.04 6.83
N GLY A 134 4.30 -8.59 8.02
CA GLY A 134 4.49 -9.32 9.28
C GLY A 134 3.84 -10.70 9.35
N ASN A 135 2.77 -10.93 8.59
CA ASN A 135 2.02 -12.19 8.58
C ASN A 135 2.23 -13.03 7.29
N LEU A 136 3.19 -12.62 6.44
CA LEU A 136 3.56 -13.38 5.24
C LEU A 136 4.72 -14.33 5.56
N CYS A 137 4.64 -15.57 5.11
CA CYS A 137 5.69 -16.56 5.31
C CYS A 137 5.90 -17.45 4.08
N TYR A 138 6.97 -18.20 4.02
CA TYR A 138 7.25 -19.13 2.91
C TYR A 138 7.34 -20.57 3.38
N ASN A 139 6.97 -21.50 2.50
CA ASN A 139 7.10 -22.92 2.78
C ASN A 139 8.58 -23.34 2.68
N HIS A 140 9.17 -23.68 3.83
CA HIS A 140 10.58 -24.07 3.94
C HIS A 140 10.92 -25.34 3.16
N SER A 141 9.99 -26.27 2.98
CA SER A 141 10.22 -27.49 2.19
C SER A 141 10.26 -27.22 0.68
N ALA A 142 9.59 -26.16 0.22
CA ALA A 142 9.55 -25.76 -1.18
C ALA A 142 10.66 -24.78 -1.58
N LEU A 143 11.17 -23.99 -0.61
CA LEU A 143 12.15 -22.93 -0.83
C LEU A 143 13.35 -23.12 0.11
N SER A 144 14.56 -23.06 -0.43
CA SER A 144 15.78 -23.15 0.36
C SER A 144 15.94 -21.93 1.27
N SER A 145 16.36 -22.14 2.51
CA SER A 145 16.72 -21.10 3.47
C SER A 145 17.84 -20.14 3.01
N LYS A 146 18.55 -20.50 1.94
CA LYS A 146 19.58 -19.64 1.33
C LYS A 146 18.97 -18.45 0.55
N MET A 147 17.67 -18.48 0.26
CA MET A 147 16.98 -17.37 -0.39
C MET A 147 16.64 -16.29 0.63
N LYS A 148 17.25 -15.12 0.50
CA LYS A 148 16.96 -13.95 1.36
C LYS A 148 15.67 -13.27 0.89
N LEU A 149 14.51 -13.77 1.32
CA LEU A 149 13.20 -13.28 0.91
C LEU A 149 12.69 -12.10 1.77
N GLY A 150 13.35 -11.81 2.89
CA GLY A 150 12.89 -10.76 3.82
C GLY A 150 11.66 -11.14 4.66
N ILE A 151 11.22 -12.41 4.59
CA ILE A 151 10.10 -12.98 5.35
C ILE A 151 10.52 -14.27 6.04
N SER A 152 9.79 -14.68 7.08
CA SER A 152 10.06 -15.87 7.88
C SER A 152 9.54 -17.15 7.20
N PRO A 153 10.09 -18.33 7.51
CA PRO A 153 9.45 -19.60 7.14
C PRO A 153 8.10 -19.75 7.88
N CYS A 154 7.20 -20.55 7.29
CA CYS A 154 5.93 -20.90 7.92
C CYS A 154 6.08 -22.05 8.91
N ASP A 155 5.29 -22.04 9.95
CA ASP A 155 5.03 -23.19 10.81
C ASP A 155 4.07 -24.20 10.15
N LYS A 156 3.70 -25.26 10.88
CA LYS A 156 2.74 -26.29 10.42
C LYS A 156 1.31 -25.77 10.18
N HIS A 157 1.00 -24.57 10.70
CA HIS A 157 -0.31 -23.93 10.56
C HIS A 157 -0.31 -22.83 9.47
N GLY A 158 0.82 -22.61 8.79
CA GLY A 158 0.95 -21.57 7.77
C GLY A 158 1.15 -20.16 8.34
N MET A 159 1.64 -20.07 9.57
CA MET A 159 1.96 -18.80 10.23
C MET A 159 3.48 -18.57 10.25
N PRO A 160 3.96 -17.32 10.22
CA PRO A 160 5.38 -17.01 10.32
C PRO A 160 5.97 -17.53 11.64
N ILE A 161 7.10 -18.21 11.56
CA ILE A 161 7.85 -18.59 12.77
C ILE A 161 8.51 -17.33 13.30
N SER A 162 8.10 -16.87 14.50
CA SER A 162 8.77 -15.78 15.18
C SER A 162 10.23 -16.14 15.47
N PRO A 163 11.20 -15.25 15.20
CA PRO A 163 12.56 -15.49 15.63
C PRO A 163 12.60 -15.67 17.16
N PRO A 164 13.45 -16.57 17.70
CA PRO A 164 13.58 -16.70 19.15
C PRO A 164 13.93 -15.34 19.74
N PRO A 165 13.37 -14.98 20.91
CA PRO A 165 13.67 -13.71 21.55
C PRO A 165 15.19 -13.61 21.71
N SER A 166 15.77 -12.52 21.20
CA SER A 166 17.16 -12.20 21.40
C SER A 166 17.40 -12.17 22.90
N LYS A 167 18.32 -12.99 23.39
CA LYS A 167 18.79 -12.92 24.79
C LYS A 167 19.41 -11.53 24.95
N GLU A 168 18.63 -10.58 25.43
CA GLU A 168 19.18 -9.39 26.02
C GLU A 168 19.98 -9.82 27.25
N SER A 169 21.26 -9.57 27.19
CA SER A 169 22.16 -9.77 28.32
C SER A 169 21.67 -8.83 29.45
N SER A 170 20.96 -9.41 30.41
CA SER A 170 20.64 -8.76 31.65
C SER A 170 21.94 -8.51 32.42
N SER A 171 22.51 -7.33 32.30
CA SER A 171 23.44 -6.82 33.27
C SER A 171 22.61 -6.25 34.45
N SER A 172 22.51 -7.10 35.48
CA SER A 172 22.08 -6.70 36.82
C SER A 172 22.94 -5.54 37.30
N ARG A 173 22.31 -4.44 37.66
CA ARG A 173 22.83 -3.48 38.65
C ARG A 173 21.76 -3.32 39.70
N ASP A 174 22.00 -4.00 40.81
CA ASP A 174 21.42 -3.68 42.09
C ASP A 174 21.82 -2.27 42.47
N SER A 175 20.88 -1.48 42.92
CA SER A 175 21.09 -0.40 43.88
C SER A 175 19.75 -0.11 44.54
N ASP A 176 19.73 -0.57 45.79
CA ASP A 176 18.78 -0.16 46.85
C ASP A 176 18.81 1.36 47.05
N SER A 177 17.66 1.94 47.28
CA SER A 177 17.49 2.96 48.33
C SER A 177 16.02 3.31 48.55
N ASP A 178 15.69 3.25 49.82
CA ASP A 178 14.44 3.42 50.53
C ASP A 178 13.80 4.82 50.45
N SER A 179 12.50 4.79 50.87
CA SER A 179 11.72 5.83 51.60
C SER A 179 11.43 7.14 50.84
N GLU A 180 10.32 7.80 50.95
CA GLU A 180 9.29 7.93 51.99
C GLU A 180 7.99 8.53 51.36
N SER A 181 6.90 8.27 52.05
CA SER A 181 5.56 8.82 51.91
C SER A 181 5.43 10.30 52.20
N SER A 182 4.52 10.99 51.53
CA SER A 182 3.70 12.03 52.20
C SER A 182 2.42 12.29 51.39
N ASP A 183 1.30 11.97 52.06
CA ASP A 183 -0.04 12.48 51.81
C ASP A 183 -0.09 14.00 51.92
N TYR A 184 -0.95 14.63 51.12
CA TYR A 184 -1.78 15.76 51.57
C TYR A 184 -3.04 15.85 50.72
N ASP A 185 -4.16 15.79 51.44
CA ASP A 185 -5.54 16.00 51.06
C ASP A 185 -5.89 17.46 50.78
N ASP A 186 -7.11 17.60 50.14
CA ASP A 186 -8.09 18.67 50.31
C ASP A 186 -7.90 19.95 49.48
N ASP A 187 -8.89 20.54 48.90
CA ASP A 187 -10.26 20.88 49.22
C ASP A 187 -10.96 21.59 48.02
N SER A 188 -12.21 21.35 47.96
CA SER A 188 -13.37 22.03 47.40
C SER A 188 -13.31 23.44 46.81
N GLY A 189 -14.19 23.68 45.81
CA GLY A 189 -14.71 24.99 45.46
C GLY A 189 -15.63 25.05 44.24
N SER A 190 -16.93 25.01 44.54
CA SER A 190 -18.06 25.29 43.64
C SER A 190 -18.17 26.73 43.19
N ALA A 191 -18.82 26.93 42.03
CA ALA A 191 -19.94 27.82 41.68
C ALA A 191 -19.81 28.33 40.26
N ASP A 192 -20.71 27.96 39.34
CA ASP A 192 -21.98 28.63 38.99
C ASP A 192 -21.79 29.98 38.24
N ASP A 193 -22.22 30.09 37.00
CA ASP A 193 -23.41 30.76 36.53
C ASP A 193 -23.38 31.11 35.04
N THR A 194 -24.53 30.79 34.39
CA THR A 194 -25.26 31.44 33.29
C THR A 194 -24.62 31.82 31.95
N SER A 195 -25.19 31.14 30.97
CA SER A 195 -25.84 31.60 29.72
C SER A 195 -25.20 32.69 28.86
N GLU A 196 -24.93 32.32 27.60
CA GLU A 196 -25.54 33.02 26.44
C GLU A 196 -25.43 32.22 25.14
N LYS A 197 -26.60 31.92 24.54
CA LYS A 197 -26.72 31.38 23.19
C LYS A 197 -26.25 32.42 22.18
N LYS A 198 -25.23 32.12 21.39
CA LYS A 198 -24.98 32.70 20.08
C LYS A 198 -24.96 31.62 19.05
N GLU A 199 -25.97 31.58 18.20
CA GLU A 199 -26.01 30.84 16.96
C GLU A 199 -24.91 31.37 16.04
N HIS A 200 -23.89 30.53 15.80
CA HIS A 200 -22.94 30.75 14.71
C HIS A 200 -23.29 29.84 13.55
N HIS A 201 -23.75 30.45 12.46
CA HIS A 201 -23.79 29.86 11.13
C HIS A 201 -22.41 29.28 10.81
N HIS A 202 -22.31 27.95 10.80
CA HIS A 202 -21.15 27.25 10.27
C HIS A 202 -21.23 27.27 8.73
N GLY A 203 -20.45 28.12 8.13
CA GLY A 203 -20.07 27.96 6.72
C GLY A 203 -19.28 26.65 6.53
N PRO A 204 -19.26 26.08 5.32
CA PRO A 204 -18.64 24.78 5.06
C PRO A 204 -17.17 24.77 5.49
N ASN A 205 -16.83 23.75 6.26
CA ASN A 205 -15.51 23.58 6.87
C ASN A 205 -14.44 23.61 5.77
N ARG A 206 -13.41 24.43 5.90
CA ARG A 206 -12.30 24.56 4.93
C ARG A 206 -11.64 23.23 4.59
N VAL A 207 -11.69 22.26 5.51
CA VAL A 207 -11.19 20.90 5.31
C VAL A 207 -12.04 20.14 4.29
N VAL A 208 -13.37 20.28 4.34
CA VAL A 208 -14.29 19.64 3.39
C VAL A 208 -14.13 20.22 1.99
N LEU A 209 -13.91 21.53 1.90
CA LEU A 209 -13.67 22.20 0.61
C LEU A 209 -12.32 21.77 0.00
N GLY A 210 -11.27 21.61 0.82
CA GLY A 210 -9.95 21.13 0.37
C GLY A 210 -9.98 19.70 -0.15
N VAL A 211 -10.73 18.80 0.51
CA VAL A 211 -10.91 17.41 0.06
C VAL A 211 -11.72 17.35 -1.24
N ALA A 212 -12.75 18.15 -1.37
CA ALA A 212 -13.56 18.24 -2.60
C ALA A 212 -12.73 18.74 -3.80
N ILE A 213 -11.86 19.74 -3.58
CA ILE A 213 -10.97 20.27 -4.62
C ILE A 213 -9.89 19.21 -5.00
N GLY A 214 -9.37 18.47 -4.03
CA GLY A 214 -8.37 17.41 -4.28
C GLY A 214 -8.93 16.24 -5.09
N LEU A 215 -10.16 15.78 -4.77
CA LEU A 215 -10.86 14.74 -5.53
C LEU A 215 -11.21 15.21 -6.95
N SER A 216 -11.63 16.48 -7.08
CA SER A 216 -11.95 17.09 -8.38
C SER A 216 -10.71 17.18 -9.28
N SER A 217 -9.53 17.47 -8.75
CA SER A 217 -8.32 17.67 -9.57
C SER A 217 -7.82 16.40 -10.22
N ILE A 218 -7.85 15.27 -9.52
CA ILE A 218 -7.37 13.99 -10.09
C ILE A 218 -8.35 13.43 -11.13
N VAL A 219 -9.65 13.49 -10.85
CA VAL A 219 -10.69 13.08 -11.80
C VAL A 219 -10.63 13.98 -13.03
N PHE A 220 -10.49 15.30 -12.84
CA PHE A 220 -10.39 16.25 -13.93
C PHE A 220 -9.15 16.02 -14.78
N LEU A 221 -7.99 15.74 -14.17
CA LEU A 221 -6.73 15.48 -14.87
C LEU A 221 -6.81 14.19 -15.69
N ILE A 222 -7.36 13.13 -15.12
CA ILE A 222 -7.50 11.85 -15.84
C ILE A 222 -8.57 11.95 -16.93
N VAL A 223 -9.72 12.54 -16.64
CA VAL A 223 -10.75 12.78 -17.67
C VAL A 223 -10.20 13.68 -18.78
N PHE A 224 -9.41 14.70 -18.44
CA PHE A 224 -8.76 15.57 -19.41
C PHE A 224 -7.76 14.79 -20.28
N LEU A 225 -6.93 13.93 -19.68
CA LEU A 225 -6.00 13.06 -20.42
C LEU A 225 -6.74 12.07 -21.33
N VAL A 226 -7.84 11.46 -20.84
CA VAL A 226 -8.69 10.57 -21.65
C VAL A 226 -9.38 11.33 -22.78
N LEU A 227 -9.88 12.53 -22.52
CA LEU A 227 -10.49 13.37 -23.56
C LEU A 227 -9.48 13.86 -24.58
N LEU A 228 -8.26 14.24 -24.16
CA LEU A 228 -7.18 14.58 -25.08
C LEU A 228 -6.81 13.38 -25.97
N SER A 229 -6.71 12.18 -25.41
CA SER A 229 -6.44 10.97 -26.19
C SER A 229 -7.52 10.65 -27.24
N LYS A 230 -8.76 11.07 -27.00
CA LYS A 230 -9.90 10.87 -27.92
C LYS A 230 -10.17 12.07 -28.84
N TRP A 231 -9.75 13.27 -28.48
CA TRP A 231 -10.08 14.50 -29.24
C TRP A 231 -9.02 14.85 -30.28
N CYS A 232 -7.82 14.31 -30.16
CA CYS A 232 -6.76 14.42 -31.19
C CYS A 232 -6.76 13.22 -32.17
N ALA A 233 -7.89 12.51 -32.24
CA ALA A 233 -8.15 11.43 -33.16
C ALA A 233 -8.76 11.92 -34.49
#